data_5de810fba84a83c71fe60add5fb47438
#
_entry.id   5de810fba84a83c71fe60add5fb47438
#
_cell.length_a   1.000
_cell.length_b   1.000
_cell.length_c   1.000
_cell.angle_alpha   90.00
_cell.angle_beta   90.00
_cell.angle_gamma   90.00
#
_symmetry.space_group_name_H-M   'P 1'
#
loop_
_entity.id
_entity.type
_entity.pdbx_description
1 polymer ?
#
loop_
_entity_poly.entity_id
_entity_poly.type
_entity_poly.pdbx_seq_one_letter_code
_entity_poly.pdbx_strand_id
1 'polypeptide(L)'
;MTEPQVKGRAIGFNGKLSWRICPNLSGPKNQVMNQIQTLAAFAALLLPTLAFGQIEQGGKPLHWGEPIQEKVVWETFSALDIAQLEAEDKVTATMKDAPWRFGIEHEVNFDLENSGSWTEEDGLRVWRLGINAERATSLSFYLEEFQIPKGGELFVYNADRTEFKGAFNHLSMKEWGGLALGLMEGDQVIMEYREPMGLSNHGQIAISQVVQGYRSLLQREAELDA
;
A
#
# COMPACT_ATOMS: atom_id res chain seq x y z
N MET A 1 28.62 -54.39 62.19
CA MET A 1 28.36 -54.31 63.64
C MET A 1 27.05 -53.58 63.81
N THR A 2 26.06 -54.43 63.93
CA THR A 2 25.00 -54.57 64.94
C THR A 2 24.06 -53.39 65.13
N GLU A 3 22.83 -53.62 64.60
CA GLU A 3 21.58 -53.04 65.11
C GLU A 3 21.41 -53.21 66.60
N PRO A 4 20.53 -52.45 67.20
CA PRO A 4 19.47 -53.18 67.90
C PRO A 4 18.07 -52.62 67.61
N GLN A 5 17.20 -53.61 67.51
CA GLN A 5 15.72 -53.61 67.55
C GLN A 5 15.20 -53.06 68.90
N VAL A 6 14.15 -52.22 68.86
CA VAL A 6 13.25 -52.06 70.03
C VAL A 6 11.79 -52.30 69.59
N LYS A 7 11.23 -53.39 70.17
CA LYS A 7 9.81 -53.68 70.16
C LYS A 7 9.06 -52.75 71.12
N GLY A 8 7.93 -52.29 70.75
CA GLY A 8 6.97 -51.60 71.64
C GLY A 8 5.53 -51.65 71.17
N ARG A 9 4.82 -52.62 71.60
CA ARG A 9 3.49 -52.80 72.14
C ARG A 9 2.34 -51.93 71.57
N ALA A 10 1.35 -52.67 70.98
CA ALA A 10 0.01 -52.23 70.60
C ALA A 10 -0.86 -51.86 71.80
N ILE A 11 -1.52 -50.72 71.72
CA ILE A 11 -2.71 -50.42 72.54
C ILE A 11 -3.85 -50.09 71.58
N GLY A 12 -4.86 -50.94 71.60
CA GLY A 12 -6.08 -50.75 70.84
C GLY A 12 -6.94 -49.65 71.43
N PHE A 13 -7.46 -48.82 70.60
CA PHE A 13 -8.58 -47.91 70.91
C PHE A 13 -9.64 -48.05 69.86
N ASN A 14 -10.77 -48.65 70.26
CA ASN A 14 -12.00 -48.72 69.50
C ASN A 14 -12.66 -47.28 69.51
N GLY A 15 -12.62 -46.60 68.41
CA GLY A 15 -13.32 -45.34 68.22
C GLY A 15 -13.85 -45.27 66.78
N LYS A 16 -15.14 -45.51 66.62
CA LYS A 16 -15.82 -45.21 65.34
C LYS A 16 -15.75 -43.70 65.04
N LEU A 17 -14.84 -43.31 64.18
CA LEU A 17 -14.89 -41.95 63.58
C LEU A 17 -15.67 -42.04 62.27
N SER A 18 -16.85 -41.43 62.26
CA SER A 18 -17.65 -41.17 61.08
C SER A 18 -16.89 -40.18 60.19
N TRP A 19 -16.46 -40.64 59.02
CA TRP A 19 -15.96 -39.73 57.97
C TRP A 19 -17.10 -38.89 57.45
N ARG A 20 -17.17 -37.63 57.86
CA ARG A 20 -17.97 -36.64 57.16
C ARG A 20 -17.34 -36.40 55.79
N ILE A 21 -18.08 -36.78 54.76
CA ILE A 21 -17.73 -36.48 53.38
C ILE A 21 -17.73 -34.96 53.25
N CYS A 22 -16.55 -34.38 53.08
CA CYS A 22 -16.44 -32.96 52.65
C CYS A 22 -16.98 -32.87 51.22
N PRO A 23 -17.91 -31.96 50.91
CA PRO A 23 -18.35 -31.78 49.55
C PRO A 23 -17.17 -31.26 48.73
N ASN A 24 -16.93 -31.93 47.61
CA ASN A 24 -15.93 -31.60 46.60
C ASN A 24 -16.24 -30.20 46.07
N LEU A 25 -15.46 -29.20 46.49
CA LEU A 25 -15.45 -27.83 45.94
C LEU A 25 -14.70 -27.85 44.59
N SER A 26 -15.21 -28.60 43.63
CA SER A 26 -14.89 -28.40 42.23
C SER A 26 -15.73 -27.23 41.71
N GLY A 27 -15.39 -26.06 42.16
CA GLY A 27 -15.99 -24.82 41.65
C GLY A 27 -15.54 -24.52 40.22
N PRO A 28 -16.19 -23.57 39.51
CA PRO A 28 -16.19 -23.40 38.06
C PRO A 28 -14.89 -22.81 37.49
N LYS A 29 -13.73 -23.06 38.11
CA LYS A 29 -12.44 -22.50 37.66
C LYS A 29 -12.02 -22.96 36.26
N ASN A 30 -12.41 -24.18 35.86
CA ASN A 30 -12.05 -24.68 34.52
C ASN A 30 -12.93 -24.10 33.41
N GLN A 31 -14.15 -23.67 33.72
CA GLN A 31 -15.05 -23.04 32.72
C GLN A 31 -14.62 -21.62 32.38
N VAL A 32 -14.19 -20.85 33.36
CA VAL A 32 -13.70 -19.48 33.14
C VAL A 32 -12.37 -19.48 32.39
N MET A 33 -11.48 -20.44 32.70
CA MET A 33 -10.19 -20.56 32.04
C MET A 33 -10.34 -20.99 30.57
N ASN A 34 -11.28 -21.87 30.23
CA ASN A 34 -11.60 -22.21 28.85
C ASN A 34 -12.22 -21.02 28.07
N GLN A 35 -13.04 -20.21 28.69
CA GLN A 35 -13.63 -19.02 28.05
C GLN A 35 -12.57 -17.94 27.76
N ILE A 36 -11.62 -17.74 28.67
CA ILE A 36 -10.50 -16.79 28.47
C ILE A 36 -9.58 -17.28 27.35
N GLN A 37 -9.29 -18.57 27.28
CA GLN A 37 -8.48 -19.15 26.21
C GLN A 37 -9.18 -19.08 24.84
N THR A 38 -10.49 -19.28 24.78
CA THR A 38 -11.27 -19.14 23.54
C THR A 38 -11.37 -17.69 23.08
N LEU A 39 -11.53 -16.74 24.00
CA LEU A 39 -11.53 -15.30 23.70
C LEU A 39 -10.14 -14.82 23.23
N ALA A 40 -9.05 -15.31 23.83
CA ALA A 40 -7.70 -15.01 23.40
C ALA A 40 -7.38 -15.59 22.01
N ALA A 41 -7.86 -16.78 21.70
CA ALA A 41 -7.73 -17.39 20.37
C ALA A 41 -8.53 -16.65 19.29
N PHE A 42 -9.74 -16.14 19.62
CA PHE A 42 -10.53 -15.31 18.72
C PHE A 42 -9.92 -13.92 18.52
N ALA A 43 -9.34 -13.32 19.55
CA ALA A 43 -8.63 -12.04 19.45
C ALA A 43 -7.35 -12.16 18.59
N ALA A 44 -6.66 -13.30 18.62
CA ALA A 44 -5.50 -13.55 17.77
C ALA A 44 -5.86 -13.74 16.27
N LEU A 45 -7.08 -14.21 15.96
CA LEU A 45 -7.57 -14.33 14.57
C LEU A 45 -8.01 -12.97 13.96
N LEU A 46 -8.21 -11.94 14.79
CA LEU A 46 -8.62 -10.60 14.37
C LEU A 46 -7.42 -9.66 14.17
N LEU A 47 -6.18 -10.16 14.23
CA LEU A 47 -5.03 -9.37 13.79
C LEU A 47 -5.20 -9.12 12.29
N PRO A 48 -5.37 -7.85 11.86
CA PRO A 48 -5.44 -7.55 10.43
C PRO A 48 -4.13 -8.04 9.82
N THR A 49 -4.23 -8.92 8.84
CA THR A 49 -3.10 -9.18 7.95
C THR A 49 -2.74 -7.84 7.35
N LEU A 50 -1.60 -7.29 7.75
CA LEU A 50 -1.04 -6.10 7.12
C LEU A 50 -0.82 -6.46 5.66
N ALA A 51 -1.79 -6.11 4.81
CA ALA A 51 -1.60 -6.16 3.38
C ALA A 51 -0.48 -5.17 3.06
N PHE A 52 0.69 -5.68 2.68
CA PHE A 52 1.77 -4.87 2.12
C PHE A 52 1.36 -4.42 0.72
N GLY A 53 0.42 -3.45 0.66
CA GLY A 53 0.13 -2.68 -0.53
C GLY A 53 1.21 -1.61 -0.76
N GLN A 54 1.00 -0.77 -1.73
CA GLN A 54 1.78 0.46 -1.88
C GLN A 54 1.61 1.27 -0.59
N ILE A 55 2.71 1.49 0.12
CA ILE A 55 2.65 2.20 1.40
C ILE A 55 3.01 3.64 1.12
N GLU A 56 1.99 4.48 1.07
CA GLU A 56 2.18 5.92 1.15
C GLU A 56 2.61 6.28 2.56
N GLN A 57 3.72 7.01 2.69
CA GLN A 57 4.33 7.31 3.98
C GLN A 57 3.83 8.63 4.59
N GLY A 58 2.81 9.25 3.97
CA GLY A 58 2.27 10.53 4.38
C GLY A 58 3.11 11.72 3.88
N GLY A 59 2.85 12.92 4.39
CA GLY A 59 3.45 14.15 3.87
C GLY A 59 2.59 14.80 2.79
N LYS A 60 3.12 15.86 2.17
CA LYS A 60 2.47 16.58 1.06
C LYS A 60 3.52 17.03 0.06
N PRO A 61 3.15 17.22 -1.24
CA PRO A 61 3.99 17.92 -2.20
C PRO A 61 4.39 19.31 -1.69
N LEU A 62 5.51 19.83 -2.18
CA LEU A 62 5.97 21.17 -1.81
C LEU A 62 4.90 22.22 -2.18
N HIS A 63 4.76 23.23 -1.32
CA HIS A 63 3.80 24.32 -1.49
C HIS A 63 2.37 23.84 -1.83
N TRP A 64 1.94 22.70 -1.24
CA TRP A 64 0.61 22.18 -1.48
C TRP A 64 -0.49 23.18 -1.10
N GLY A 65 -1.36 23.52 -2.05
CA GLY A 65 -2.40 24.54 -1.89
C GLY A 65 -2.00 25.92 -2.42
N GLU A 66 -0.75 26.08 -2.87
CA GLU A 66 -0.25 27.29 -3.52
C GLU A 66 -0.04 27.04 -5.02
N PRO A 67 -0.15 28.04 -5.89
CA PRO A 67 0.20 27.89 -7.30
C PRO A 67 1.67 27.50 -7.46
N ILE A 68 1.97 26.61 -8.40
CA ILE A 68 3.35 26.29 -8.77
C ILE A 68 3.94 27.53 -9.45
N GLN A 69 5.01 28.06 -8.89
CA GLN A 69 5.70 29.24 -9.42
C GLN A 69 6.81 28.86 -10.40
N GLU A 70 7.36 27.64 -10.25
CA GLU A 70 8.43 27.13 -11.07
C GLU A 70 7.88 26.60 -12.41
N LYS A 71 8.71 26.68 -13.44
CA LYS A 71 8.38 26.21 -14.76
C LYS A 71 8.42 24.66 -14.75
N VAL A 72 7.25 24.01 -14.90
CA VAL A 72 7.16 22.58 -15.15
C VAL A 72 7.40 22.30 -16.63
N VAL A 73 8.24 21.31 -16.93
CA VAL A 73 8.42 20.76 -18.28
C VAL A 73 7.35 19.72 -18.52
N TRP A 74 6.63 19.82 -19.63
CA TRP A 74 5.51 18.98 -19.98
C TRP A 74 5.84 18.05 -21.14
N GLU A 75 5.59 16.76 -20.95
CA GLU A 75 5.49 15.77 -22.02
C GLU A 75 4.03 15.64 -22.42
N THR A 76 3.76 15.66 -23.73
CA THR A 76 2.37 15.74 -24.22
C THR A 76 2.03 14.57 -25.12
N PHE A 77 0.89 13.92 -24.83
CA PHE A 77 0.27 12.87 -25.63
C PHE A 77 -0.99 13.43 -26.30
N SER A 78 -1.14 13.14 -27.59
CA SER A 78 -2.32 13.58 -28.36
C SER A 78 -3.58 12.90 -27.86
N ALA A 79 -4.74 13.54 -28.13
CA ALA A 79 -6.03 12.94 -27.86
C ALA A 79 -6.22 11.61 -28.59
N LEU A 80 -6.79 10.63 -27.89
CA LEU A 80 -7.16 9.35 -28.48
C LEU A 80 -8.42 9.48 -29.34
N ASP A 81 -8.50 8.68 -30.40
CA ASP A 81 -9.75 8.50 -31.18
C ASP A 81 -10.71 7.58 -30.39
N ILE A 82 -11.51 8.20 -29.53
CA ILE A 82 -12.43 7.49 -28.64
C ILE A 82 -13.47 6.68 -29.46
N ALA A 83 -13.94 7.20 -30.60
CA ALA A 83 -14.94 6.52 -31.40
C ALA A 83 -14.39 5.21 -32.00
N GLN A 84 -13.13 5.24 -32.46
CA GLN A 84 -12.45 4.03 -32.92
C GLN A 84 -12.24 3.03 -31.77
N LEU A 85 -11.75 3.48 -30.63
CA LEU A 85 -11.49 2.62 -29.47
C LEU A 85 -12.78 1.96 -28.94
N GLU A 86 -13.88 2.69 -28.87
CA GLU A 86 -15.18 2.13 -28.48
C GLU A 86 -15.72 1.12 -29.48
N ALA A 87 -15.47 1.32 -30.79
CA ALA A 87 -15.85 0.35 -31.80
C ALA A 87 -15.06 -0.96 -31.69
N GLU A 88 -13.75 -0.87 -31.43
CA GLU A 88 -12.89 -2.01 -31.14
C GLU A 88 -13.33 -2.74 -29.88
N ASP A 89 -13.63 -2.01 -28.81
CA ASP A 89 -14.07 -2.56 -27.52
C ASP A 89 -15.39 -3.33 -27.64
N LYS A 90 -16.33 -2.84 -28.43
CA LYS A 90 -17.59 -3.56 -28.70
C LYS A 90 -17.36 -4.92 -29.36
N VAL A 91 -16.39 -5.02 -30.25
CA VAL A 91 -16.00 -6.30 -30.86
C VAL A 91 -15.36 -7.21 -29.82
N THR A 92 -14.44 -6.66 -29.04
CA THR A 92 -13.70 -7.40 -28.02
C THR A 92 -14.62 -7.88 -26.89
N ALA A 93 -15.62 -7.09 -26.48
CA ALA A 93 -16.58 -7.45 -25.43
C ALA A 93 -17.41 -8.70 -25.76
N THR A 94 -17.51 -9.11 -27.05
CA THR A 94 -18.15 -10.36 -27.43
C THR A 94 -17.30 -11.59 -27.14
N MET A 95 -16.02 -11.43 -26.84
CA MET A 95 -15.09 -12.51 -26.53
C MET A 95 -15.15 -12.80 -25.02
N LYS A 96 -15.40 -14.06 -24.64
CA LYS A 96 -15.70 -14.49 -23.27
C LYS A 96 -14.62 -14.13 -22.23
N ASP A 97 -13.36 -14.03 -22.65
CA ASP A 97 -12.21 -13.84 -21.74
C ASP A 97 -11.42 -12.54 -22.04
N ALA A 98 -12.02 -11.60 -22.78
CA ALA A 98 -11.36 -10.34 -23.10
C ALA A 98 -11.29 -9.42 -21.86
N PRO A 99 -10.11 -8.90 -21.48
CA PRO A 99 -10.00 -7.94 -20.41
C PRO A 99 -10.70 -6.63 -20.78
N TRP A 100 -11.31 -6.00 -19.81
CA TRP A 100 -11.88 -4.68 -19.98
C TRP A 100 -10.77 -3.64 -20.14
N ARG A 101 -10.69 -3.01 -21.30
CA ARG A 101 -9.71 -1.97 -21.59
C ARG A 101 -10.24 -0.62 -21.15
N PHE A 102 -9.50 0.09 -20.30
CA PHE A 102 -9.87 1.41 -19.82
C PHE A 102 -8.97 2.52 -20.36
N GLY A 103 -7.81 2.17 -20.89
CA GLY A 103 -6.80 3.11 -21.37
C GLY A 103 -5.90 2.51 -22.44
N ILE A 104 -5.09 3.36 -23.03
CA ILE A 104 -4.03 3.03 -23.98
C ILE A 104 -2.68 3.24 -23.28
N GLU A 105 -1.83 2.25 -23.41
CA GLU A 105 -0.46 2.26 -22.90
C GLU A 105 0.46 2.91 -23.94
N HIS A 106 1.28 3.86 -23.46
CA HIS A 106 2.36 4.48 -24.20
C HIS A 106 3.68 4.02 -23.59
N GLU A 107 4.51 3.35 -24.37
CA GLU A 107 5.88 3.09 -24.00
C GLU A 107 6.68 4.39 -24.08
N VAL A 108 7.39 4.71 -23.00
CA VAL A 108 8.18 5.93 -22.84
C VAL A 108 9.54 5.62 -22.23
N ASN A 109 10.43 6.57 -22.24
CA ASN A 109 11.73 6.47 -21.58
C ASN A 109 12.02 7.81 -20.89
N PHE A 110 11.31 8.08 -19.78
CA PHE A 110 11.49 9.30 -19.00
C PHE A 110 12.25 8.98 -17.72
N ASP A 111 13.28 9.75 -17.43
CA ASP A 111 14.06 9.62 -16.20
C ASP A 111 14.46 10.98 -15.61
N LEU A 112 15.15 10.97 -14.48
CA LEU A 112 15.57 12.16 -13.77
C LEU A 112 16.64 12.98 -14.53
N GLU A 113 17.24 12.44 -15.60
CA GLU A 113 18.31 13.07 -16.37
C GLU A 113 17.81 13.61 -17.71
N ASN A 114 16.91 12.87 -18.37
CA ASN A 114 16.51 13.15 -19.75
C ASN A 114 15.17 13.91 -19.85
N SER A 115 14.38 14.00 -18.78
CA SER A 115 13.05 14.63 -18.79
C SER A 115 12.80 15.43 -17.52
N GLY A 116 11.76 16.31 -17.57
CA GLY A 116 11.45 17.18 -16.45
C GLY A 116 12.50 18.29 -16.22
N SER A 117 12.50 18.83 -15.02
CA SER A 117 13.45 19.90 -14.61
C SER A 117 13.76 19.82 -13.13
N TRP A 118 15.02 20.14 -12.80
CA TRP A 118 15.48 20.24 -11.43
C TRP A 118 15.48 21.71 -10.96
N THR A 119 15.06 21.92 -9.71
CA THR A 119 15.17 23.19 -8.97
C THR A 119 15.76 22.94 -7.60
N GLU A 120 16.19 23.99 -6.92
CA GLU A 120 16.62 23.94 -5.52
C GLU A 120 15.64 24.79 -4.70
N GLU A 121 14.94 24.15 -3.76
CA GLU A 121 13.90 24.77 -2.96
C GLU A 121 14.03 24.30 -1.52
N ASP A 122 14.03 25.20 -0.54
CA ASP A 122 14.05 24.93 0.90
C ASP A 122 15.15 23.93 1.35
N GLY A 123 16.31 23.95 0.69
CA GLY A 123 17.42 23.04 0.98
C GLY A 123 17.25 21.63 0.39
N LEU A 124 16.31 21.46 -0.50
CA LEU A 124 16.04 20.22 -1.25
C LEU A 124 16.39 20.42 -2.72
N ARG A 125 16.80 19.36 -3.38
CA ARG A 125 16.75 19.24 -4.84
C ARG A 125 15.39 18.71 -5.21
N VAL A 126 14.71 19.37 -6.11
CA VAL A 126 13.33 19.04 -6.51
C VAL A 126 13.28 18.87 -8.03
N TRP A 127 12.85 17.71 -8.46
CA TRP A 127 12.60 17.41 -9.87
C TRP A 127 11.09 17.37 -10.12
N ARG A 128 10.67 18.00 -11.22
CA ARG A 128 9.28 17.98 -11.65
C ARG A 128 9.16 17.64 -13.12
N LEU A 129 8.26 16.70 -13.42
CA LEU A 129 7.84 16.35 -14.76
C LEU A 129 6.32 16.44 -14.85
N GLY A 130 5.83 17.23 -15.79
CA GLY A 130 4.41 17.27 -16.14
C GLY A 130 4.09 16.30 -17.27
N ILE A 131 3.00 15.57 -17.14
CA ILE A 131 2.42 14.74 -18.20
C ILE A 131 1.06 15.31 -18.56
N ASN A 132 0.90 15.66 -19.83
CA ASN A 132 -0.35 16.15 -20.39
C ASN A 132 -0.83 15.17 -21.47
N ALA A 133 -1.91 14.43 -21.19
CA ALA A 133 -2.51 13.50 -22.14
C ALA A 133 -3.89 14.03 -22.53
N GLU A 134 -3.95 14.67 -23.66
CA GLU A 134 -5.14 15.43 -24.11
C GLU A 134 -6.43 14.61 -24.03
N ARG A 135 -7.42 15.10 -23.29
CA ARG A 135 -8.74 14.47 -23.07
C ARG A 135 -8.71 13.13 -22.37
N ALA A 136 -7.64 12.80 -21.65
CA ALA A 136 -7.63 11.63 -20.78
C ALA A 136 -8.63 11.79 -19.62
N THR A 137 -9.27 10.70 -19.23
CA THR A 137 -10.08 10.67 -18.01
C THR A 137 -9.24 10.40 -16.77
N SER A 138 -8.10 9.74 -16.97
CA SER A 138 -7.14 9.41 -15.92
C SER A 138 -5.78 9.07 -16.51
N LEU A 139 -4.76 9.14 -15.66
CA LEU A 139 -3.40 8.71 -15.98
C LEU A 139 -2.89 7.73 -14.93
N SER A 140 -2.16 6.72 -15.36
CA SER A 140 -1.37 5.86 -14.46
C SER A 140 0.01 5.59 -15.05
N PHE A 141 0.96 5.19 -14.19
CA PHE A 141 2.36 5.11 -14.56
C PHE A 141 2.97 3.82 -14.07
N TYR A 142 3.89 3.29 -14.86
CA TYR A 142 4.78 2.23 -14.43
C TYR A 142 6.22 2.73 -14.45
N LEU A 143 6.85 2.68 -13.29
CA LEU A 143 8.26 2.98 -13.10
C LEU A 143 9.00 1.63 -13.13
N GLU A 144 9.86 1.43 -14.10
CA GLU A 144 10.70 0.24 -14.17
C GLU A 144 11.88 0.33 -13.20
N GLU A 145 12.30 1.55 -12.87
CA GLU A 145 13.29 1.82 -11.84
C GLU A 145 12.72 2.79 -10.79
N PHE A 146 12.83 2.40 -9.53
CA PHE A 146 12.41 3.21 -8.39
C PHE A 146 13.37 2.94 -7.23
N GLN A 147 14.46 3.72 -7.17
CA GLN A 147 15.49 3.67 -6.15
C GLN A 147 15.54 5.01 -5.43
N ILE A 148 15.02 5.06 -4.24
CA ILE A 148 14.90 6.30 -3.46
C ILE A 148 15.83 6.27 -2.24
N PRO A 149 16.76 7.21 -2.11
CA PRO A 149 17.62 7.31 -0.94
C PRO A 149 16.82 7.72 0.29
N LYS A 150 17.40 7.47 1.46
CA LYS A 150 16.79 7.90 2.71
C LYS A 150 16.64 9.42 2.75
N GLY A 151 15.41 9.89 2.98
CA GLY A 151 15.05 11.31 2.92
C GLY A 151 14.56 11.79 1.56
N GLY A 152 14.64 10.94 0.51
CA GLY A 152 13.99 11.21 -0.77
C GLY A 152 12.50 10.83 -0.75
N GLU A 153 11.69 11.55 -1.50
CA GLU A 153 10.23 11.38 -1.57
C GLU A 153 9.72 11.69 -2.96
N LEU A 154 8.87 10.81 -3.50
CA LEU A 154 8.13 11.03 -4.74
C LEU A 154 6.65 11.27 -4.43
N PHE A 155 6.09 12.31 -5.04
CA PHE A 155 4.67 12.60 -5.07
C PHE A 155 4.17 12.64 -6.51
N VAL A 156 2.91 12.30 -6.70
CA VAL A 156 2.21 12.40 -7.98
C VAL A 156 0.89 13.10 -7.71
N TYR A 157 0.60 14.15 -8.46
CA TYR A 157 -0.61 14.95 -8.25
C TYR A 157 -1.15 15.53 -9.56
N ASN A 158 -2.46 15.79 -9.59
CA ASN A 158 -3.09 16.46 -10.71
C ASN A 158 -2.72 17.94 -10.75
N ALA A 159 -2.75 18.51 -11.95
CA ALA A 159 -2.28 19.89 -12.17
C ALA A 159 -3.10 20.95 -11.42
N ASP A 160 -4.38 20.69 -11.16
CA ASP A 160 -5.26 21.56 -10.36
C ASP A 160 -5.04 21.41 -8.84
N ARG A 161 -4.16 20.48 -8.43
CA ARG A 161 -3.74 20.23 -7.03
C ARG A 161 -4.89 19.90 -6.08
N THR A 162 -5.88 19.16 -6.57
CA THR A 162 -6.99 18.68 -5.76
C THR A 162 -6.72 17.30 -5.18
N GLU A 163 -5.91 16.49 -5.87
CA GLU A 163 -5.55 15.13 -5.46
C GLU A 163 -4.03 14.91 -5.57
N PHE A 164 -3.46 14.16 -4.62
CA PHE A 164 -2.08 13.66 -4.71
C PHE A 164 -1.97 12.25 -4.14
N LYS A 165 -0.93 11.54 -4.57
CA LYS A 165 -0.48 10.24 -4.04
C LYS A 165 0.98 10.35 -3.62
N GLY A 166 1.33 9.65 -2.54
CA GLY A 166 2.67 9.71 -1.95
C GLY A 166 2.60 10.12 -0.46
N ALA A 167 3.72 10.33 0.19
CA ALA A 167 5.08 10.15 -0.33
C ALA A 167 5.40 8.69 -0.60
N PHE A 168 5.98 8.41 -1.76
CA PHE A 168 6.68 7.17 -2.02
C PHE A 168 8.16 7.39 -1.74
N ASN A 169 8.75 6.58 -0.87
CA ASN A 169 10.14 6.75 -0.43
C ASN A 169 10.87 5.40 -0.38
N HIS A 170 12.04 5.35 0.26
CA HIS A 170 12.85 4.14 0.37
C HIS A 170 12.10 2.93 0.99
N LEU A 171 11.02 3.13 1.76
CA LEU A 171 10.19 2.06 2.31
C LEU A 171 9.16 1.54 1.29
N SER A 172 8.90 2.30 0.23
CA SER A 172 8.00 1.91 -0.86
C SER A 172 8.71 1.08 -1.94
N MET A 173 10.05 0.99 -1.90
CA MET A 173 10.84 0.19 -2.83
C MET A 173 10.47 -1.29 -2.76
N LYS A 174 10.46 -1.94 -3.91
CA LYS A 174 10.17 -3.36 -4.05
C LYS A 174 11.44 -4.11 -4.47
N GLU A 175 11.51 -5.40 -4.16
CA GLU A 175 12.66 -6.24 -4.51
C GLU A 175 12.94 -6.32 -6.02
N TRP A 176 11.89 -6.19 -6.86
CA TRP A 176 12.03 -6.15 -8.32
C TRP A 176 12.43 -4.77 -8.89
N GLY A 177 12.58 -3.75 -8.05
CA GLY A 177 13.07 -2.42 -8.43
C GLY A 177 12.04 -1.48 -9.02
N GLY A 178 10.87 -1.94 -9.43
CA GLY A 178 9.83 -1.11 -10.06
C GLY A 178 8.72 -0.66 -9.11
N LEU A 179 7.90 0.29 -9.57
CA LEU A 179 6.73 0.80 -8.86
C LEU A 179 5.60 1.11 -9.85
N ALA A 180 4.42 0.53 -9.63
CA ALA A 180 3.21 0.91 -10.34
C ALA A 180 2.46 1.98 -9.54
N LEU A 181 2.20 3.12 -10.17
CA LEU A 181 1.41 4.21 -9.61
C LEU A 181 -0.03 4.10 -10.10
N GLY A 182 -0.96 4.05 -9.16
CA GLY A 182 -2.38 3.92 -9.46
C GLY A 182 -2.95 5.13 -10.20
N LEU A 183 -4.17 4.99 -10.70
CA LEU A 183 -4.87 6.03 -11.45
C LEU A 183 -4.91 7.36 -10.71
N MET A 184 -4.56 8.44 -11.43
CA MET A 184 -4.80 9.83 -11.09
C MET A 184 -5.88 10.36 -12.00
N GLU A 185 -6.92 11.00 -11.48
CA GLU A 185 -7.98 11.58 -12.28
C GLU A 185 -7.50 12.83 -13.03
N GLY A 186 -8.01 13.00 -14.25
CA GLY A 186 -7.68 14.12 -15.13
C GLY A 186 -6.69 13.77 -16.22
N ASP A 187 -6.39 14.80 -17.03
CA ASP A 187 -5.54 14.71 -18.22
C ASP A 187 -4.16 15.34 -18.01
N GLN A 188 -3.93 15.98 -16.86
CA GLN A 188 -2.67 16.62 -16.50
C GLN A 188 -2.21 16.20 -15.12
N VAL A 189 -1.05 15.57 -15.05
CA VAL A 189 -0.44 15.06 -13.82
C VAL A 189 0.99 15.55 -13.72
N ILE A 190 1.41 15.88 -12.51
CA ILE A 190 2.79 16.28 -12.19
C ILE A 190 3.38 15.22 -11.25
N MET A 191 4.57 14.76 -11.59
CA MET A 191 5.44 14.03 -10.69
C MET A 191 6.43 14.98 -10.05
N GLU A 192 6.55 14.94 -8.74
CA GLU A 192 7.50 15.72 -7.95
C GLU A 192 8.37 14.77 -7.13
N TYR A 193 9.63 14.66 -7.50
CA TYR A 193 10.63 13.98 -6.70
C TYR A 193 11.49 15.00 -5.97
N ARG A 194 11.71 14.81 -4.70
CA ARG A 194 12.57 15.65 -3.88
C ARG A 194 13.54 14.84 -3.05
N GLU A 195 14.73 15.36 -2.88
CA GLU A 195 15.78 14.76 -2.05
C GLU A 195 16.60 15.85 -1.33
N PRO A 196 17.16 15.56 -0.14
CA PRO A 196 18.06 16.47 0.54
C PRO A 196 19.28 16.82 -0.30
N MET A 197 19.72 18.06 -0.23
CA MET A 197 21.00 18.48 -0.83
C MET A 197 22.19 17.74 -0.18
N GLY A 198 23.22 17.46 -0.99
CA GLY A 198 24.48 16.90 -0.49
C GLY A 198 24.46 15.41 -0.21
N LEU A 199 23.49 14.68 -0.72
CA LEU A 199 23.50 13.21 -0.69
C LEU A 199 24.69 12.67 -1.51
N SER A 200 25.30 11.59 -1.02
CA SER A 200 26.33 10.86 -1.77
C SER A 200 25.75 9.93 -2.86
N ASN A 201 24.51 9.46 -2.65
CA ASN A 201 23.75 8.64 -3.59
C ASN A 201 22.43 9.34 -3.86
N HIS A 202 22.15 9.63 -5.12
CA HIS A 202 20.91 10.24 -5.56
C HIS A 202 19.86 9.19 -5.92
N GLY A 203 18.60 9.62 -5.98
CA GLY A 203 17.51 8.76 -6.44
C GLY A 203 17.65 8.39 -7.92
N GLN A 204 17.09 7.24 -8.26
CA GLN A 204 16.95 6.77 -9.64
C GLN A 204 15.49 6.44 -9.88
N ILE A 205 14.90 7.09 -10.87
CA ILE A 205 13.51 6.90 -11.28
C ILE A 205 13.52 6.84 -12.80
N ALA A 206 12.98 5.74 -13.34
CA ALA A 206 12.74 5.59 -14.77
C ALA A 206 11.29 5.17 -15.00
N ILE A 207 10.58 5.96 -15.81
CA ILE A 207 9.19 5.72 -16.20
C ILE A 207 9.22 5.07 -17.56
N SER A 208 8.74 3.83 -17.66
CA SER A 208 8.69 3.09 -18.92
C SER A 208 7.31 3.07 -19.57
N GLN A 209 6.24 3.35 -18.79
CA GLN A 209 4.89 3.33 -19.33
C GLN A 209 4.03 4.44 -18.74
N VAL A 210 3.23 5.06 -19.62
CA VAL A 210 2.14 5.99 -19.27
C VAL A 210 0.86 5.42 -19.84
N VAL A 211 -0.14 5.20 -19.00
CA VAL A 211 -1.46 4.74 -19.45
C VAL A 211 -2.41 5.93 -19.51
N GLN A 212 -2.87 6.25 -20.72
CA GLN A 212 -3.88 7.28 -21.00
C GLN A 212 -5.27 6.67 -20.93
N GLY A 213 -5.99 6.93 -19.84
CA GLY A 213 -7.35 6.45 -19.64
C GLY A 213 -8.35 7.22 -20.53
N TYR A 214 -9.26 6.50 -21.18
CA TYR A 214 -10.37 7.08 -21.96
C TYR A 214 -11.74 6.69 -21.42
N ARG A 215 -11.79 5.74 -20.46
CA ARG A 215 -12.99 5.35 -19.74
C ARG A 215 -12.81 5.58 -18.25
N SER A 216 -13.83 6.08 -17.59
CA SER A 216 -13.81 6.19 -16.14
C SER A 216 -14.23 4.87 -15.48
N LEU A 217 -13.72 4.58 -14.28
CA LEU A 217 -14.13 3.43 -13.50
C LEU A 217 -15.61 3.49 -13.10
N LEU A 218 -16.15 4.69 -12.93
CA LEU A 218 -17.58 4.91 -12.62
C LEU A 218 -18.49 4.47 -13.77
N GLN A 219 -18.03 4.63 -15.03
CA GLN A 219 -18.77 4.11 -16.19
C GLN A 219 -18.87 2.59 -16.18
N ARG A 220 -17.79 1.91 -15.75
CA ARG A 220 -17.81 0.45 -15.62
C ARG A 220 -18.79 -0.04 -14.56
N GLU A 221 -18.85 0.61 -13.40
CA GLU A 221 -19.82 0.23 -12.37
C GLU A 221 -21.26 0.33 -12.91
N ALA A 222 -21.57 1.43 -13.62
CA ALA A 222 -22.89 1.61 -14.25
C ALA A 222 -23.19 0.56 -15.34
N GLU A 223 -22.19 0.08 -16.09
CA GLU A 223 -22.33 -1.00 -17.06
C GLU A 223 -22.57 -2.38 -16.43
N LEU A 224 -22.06 -2.61 -15.22
CA LEU A 224 -22.22 -3.87 -14.49
C LEU A 224 -23.59 -3.98 -13.80
N ASP A 225 -24.21 -2.85 -13.49
CA ASP A 225 -25.52 -2.77 -12.81
C ASP A 225 -26.70 -2.71 -13.78
N ALA A 226 -26.47 -2.67 -15.10
CA ALA A 226 -27.47 -2.58 -16.16
C ALA A 226 -27.77 -3.94 -16.80
#